data_4856a8cf98d384200c14d6a2af649495
#
_entry.id   4856a8cf98d384200c14d6a2af649495
#
_cell.length_a   1.000
_cell.length_b   1.000
_cell.length_c   1.000
_cell.angle_alpha   90.00
_cell.angle_beta   90.00
_cell.angle_gamma   90.00
#
_symmetry.space_group_name_H-M   'P 1'
#
loop_
_entity.id
_entity.type
_entity.pdbx_description
1 polymer ?
#
loop_
_entity_poly.entity_id
_entity_poly.type
_entity_poly.pdbx_seq_one_letter_code
_entity_poly.pdbx_strand_id
1 'polypeptide(L)'
;MTEHKMRQAMKLKYIYTLLSLVSVLYFVPAHAQTKHTTKKHTTTKPAAKKTTKPTAKKPAKPTTTSTKQKTDARKLGDAASKTKIDTTGAGNKTPDKNNNALSDEIVITSAYKPVLANAVKIRRNPDLEDKTPFKAPLTYITLDKRLEQNSDIRQLDAMPMPAVHDSIPGNNYVKVGLGSLKTTYGEAYINNGQDQALQAGAYVKHFAQQGDLYKQNESKDEIGVFGKSVGTTNSVSGLINYKYNSNYFYGFNQLEPSTEVDPAHQHFSTFGAEGELTKNYADVPNDFTYALKLKGYAYSDAFQARENNLVLSGFLNETIQHFYVGVAGSLDLSTQKDSLYNYNNSLLRANPYIKFQGDNYKIDAGINIVDQFGFSSAFYVFPAAKLEVQVIPKYVRLFVEAKGDVNKTSLLDFSTVNPFIGQDIQIKNSVDNLDLSAGLKGTIAPGLGFKAFIFRNSIKYMPLFVSNFGPKGNKFAVIYDNGKSQVNGFNGELDYKASEDVDVFGQVDIKSYNMAQQAEAWNLPKFKLTAGTVLHINSKFDINGSLVFRGATEDIPYADALNPSIKVTPTTISSFADLSGGVDYKATSRISVFVKVNNILNSTNQSYLYYPDYGFNIFGGVGFAF
;
A
#
# COMPACT_ATOMS: atom_id res chain seq x y z
N MET A 1 21.23 12.77 41.37
CA MET A 1 20.41 11.59 41.75
C MET A 1 18.89 11.77 41.50
N THR A 2 18.43 12.96 41.24
CA THR A 2 17.00 13.29 41.03
C THR A 2 16.51 13.20 39.59
N GLU A 3 17.33 13.51 38.61
CA GLU A 3 16.93 13.51 37.20
C GLU A 3 16.73 12.09 36.62
N HIS A 4 17.57 11.15 37.02
CA HIS A 4 17.47 9.77 36.56
C HIS A 4 16.20 9.06 37.08
N LYS A 5 15.80 9.36 38.35
CA LYS A 5 14.54 8.84 38.93
C LYS A 5 13.30 9.46 38.26
N MET A 6 13.39 10.71 37.83
CA MET A 6 12.28 11.37 37.14
C MET A 6 12.08 10.84 35.72
N ARG A 7 13.15 10.51 34.99
CA ARG A 7 13.09 9.85 33.70
C ARG A 7 12.54 8.42 33.80
N GLN A 8 12.91 7.66 34.83
CA GLN A 8 12.34 6.33 35.08
C GLN A 8 10.84 6.39 35.44
N ALA A 9 10.41 7.37 36.23
CA ALA A 9 8.99 7.54 36.56
C ALA A 9 8.15 7.99 35.38
N MET A 10 8.71 8.78 34.45
CA MET A 10 8.05 9.12 33.20
C MET A 10 7.92 7.88 32.28
N LYS A 11 8.98 7.10 32.14
CA LYS A 11 8.93 5.85 31.35
C LYS A 11 7.86 4.88 31.87
N LEU A 12 7.74 4.76 33.17
CA LEU A 12 6.71 3.90 33.79
C LEU A 12 5.28 4.42 33.53
N LYS A 13 5.06 5.73 33.55
CA LYS A 13 3.77 6.34 33.23
C LYS A 13 3.34 6.08 31.78
N TYR A 14 4.25 6.13 30.83
CA TYR A 14 3.92 5.84 29.42
C TYR A 14 3.60 4.36 29.19
N ILE A 15 4.24 3.45 29.92
CA ILE A 15 3.91 2.01 29.88
C ILE A 15 2.51 1.76 30.44
N TYR A 16 2.13 2.43 31.52
CA TYR A 16 0.78 2.31 32.09
C TYR A 16 -0.30 2.96 31.20
N THR A 17 -0.01 4.06 30.52
CA THR A 17 -0.96 4.65 29.54
C THR A 17 -1.11 3.78 28.31
N LEU A 18 -0.05 3.13 27.83
CA LEU A 18 -0.15 2.18 26.74
C LEU A 18 -0.94 0.93 27.11
N LEU A 19 -0.71 0.39 28.30
CA LEU A 19 -1.48 -0.75 28.84
C LEU A 19 -2.96 -0.39 29.07
N SER A 20 -3.26 0.84 29.49
CA SER A 20 -4.65 1.30 29.64
C SER A 20 -5.36 1.51 28.31
N LEU A 21 -4.64 1.92 27.25
CA LEU A 21 -5.19 2.04 25.90
C LEU A 21 -5.53 0.66 25.32
N VAL A 22 -4.70 -0.34 25.58
CA VAL A 22 -4.97 -1.74 25.20
C VAL A 22 -6.15 -2.31 25.99
N SER A 23 -6.31 -1.96 27.25
CA SER A 23 -7.44 -2.45 28.07
C SER A 23 -8.79 -1.83 27.67
N VAL A 24 -8.81 -0.62 27.10
CA VAL A 24 -10.04 0.00 26.57
C VAL A 24 -10.55 -0.72 25.32
N LEU A 25 -9.65 -1.33 24.54
CA LEU A 25 -10.03 -2.14 23.38
C LEU A 25 -10.68 -3.49 23.75
N TYR A 26 -10.48 -3.97 24.98
CA TYR A 26 -11.09 -5.20 25.49
C TYR A 26 -12.53 -5.03 26.03
N PHE A 27 -13.02 -3.80 26.21
CA PHE A 27 -14.32 -3.51 26.80
C PHE A 27 -15.37 -2.95 25.82
N VAL A 28 -15.31 -3.31 24.54
CA VAL A 28 -16.45 -3.07 23.65
C VAL A 28 -17.36 -4.31 23.69
N PRO A 29 -18.50 -4.27 24.37
CA PRO A 29 -19.41 -5.40 24.38
C PRO A 29 -20.06 -5.55 23.00
N ALA A 30 -19.88 -6.72 22.40
CA ALA A 30 -20.60 -7.15 21.22
C ALA A 30 -22.08 -7.39 21.56
N HIS A 31 -22.88 -6.33 21.57
CA HIS A 31 -24.34 -6.42 21.64
C HIS A 31 -24.96 -5.61 20.52
N ALA A 32 -25.19 -6.27 19.40
CA ALA A 32 -26.18 -5.86 18.43
C ALA A 32 -26.90 -7.09 17.89
N GLN A 33 -27.74 -7.70 18.73
CA GLN A 33 -28.81 -8.57 18.27
C GLN A 33 -30.03 -7.68 17.92
N THR A 34 -30.27 -7.46 16.66
CA THR A 34 -31.54 -6.87 16.18
C THR A 34 -32.62 -7.95 16.12
N LYS A 35 -33.62 -7.79 16.94
CA LYS A 35 -34.87 -8.58 16.92
C LYS A 35 -35.63 -8.34 15.62
N HIS A 36 -35.82 -9.39 14.84
CA HIS A 36 -36.83 -9.44 13.79
C HIS A 36 -38.24 -9.40 14.40
N THR A 37 -38.98 -8.38 14.08
CA THR A 37 -40.45 -8.36 14.26
C THR A 37 -41.11 -8.62 12.90
N THR A 38 -41.68 -9.79 12.79
CA THR A 38 -42.60 -10.22 11.71
C THR A 38 -43.87 -9.39 11.76
N LYS A 39 -44.24 -8.69 10.69
CA LYS A 39 -45.60 -8.20 10.41
C LYS A 39 -46.20 -8.95 9.25
N LYS A 40 -47.38 -9.52 9.55
CA LYS A 40 -48.24 -10.28 8.65
C LYS A 40 -48.75 -9.47 7.47
N HIS A 41 -48.74 -10.13 6.33
CA HIS A 41 -49.42 -9.71 5.11
C HIS A 41 -50.94 -9.85 5.24
N THR A 42 -51.64 -8.86 4.66
CA THR A 42 -53.01 -9.05 4.12
C THR A 42 -53.01 -8.67 2.65
N THR A 43 -53.49 -9.60 1.87
CA THR A 43 -53.68 -9.58 0.42
C THR A 43 -54.88 -8.78 0.03
N THR A 44 -54.80 -7.98 -1.04
CA THR A 44 -55.90 -7.76 -2.00
C THR A 44 -55.36 -7.36 -3.39
N LYS A 45 -55.81 -8.06 -4.37
CA LYS A 45 -55.63 -7.90 -5.84
C LYS A 45 -57.00 -7.59 -6.43
N PRO A 46 -57.18 -7.28 -7.73
CA PRO A 46 -56.66 -6.25 -8.63
C PRO A 46 -57.73 -5.49 -9.40
N ALA A 47 -57.37 -4.44 -10.16
CA ALA A 47 -58.19 -4.04 -11.34
C ALA A 47 -57.32 -3.37 -12.42
N ALA A 48 -57.58 -3.80 -13.64
CA ALA A 48 -56.89 -3.44 -14.87
C ALA A 48 -57.62 -2.32 -15.66
N LYS A 49 -56.90 -1.78 -16.63
CA LYS A 49 -57.30 -1.08 -17.89
C LYS A 49 -56.82 0.38 -17.94
N LYS A 50 -56.29 0.93 -19.00
CA LYS A 50 -56.27 0.67 -20.46
C LYS A 50 -55.25 1.64 -21.10
N THR A 51 -54.62 1.18 -22.15
CA THR A 51 -53.91 1.79 -23.26
C THR A 51 -54.38 3.16 -23.76
N THR A 52 -53.44 4.04 -24.13
CA THR A 52 -53.41 4.71 -25.45
C THR A 52 -52.05 5.39 -25.74
N LYS A 53 -51.52 5.14 -26.91
CA LYS A 53 -50.46 5.76 -27.68
C LYS A 53 -51.11 6.43 -28.90
N PRO A 54 -50.48 7.22 -29.76
CA PRO A 54 -49.36 8.17 -29.73
C PRO A 54 -49.68 9.54 -30.36
N THR A 55 -48.79 10.52 -30.32
CA THR A 55 -48.52 11.36 -31.52
C THR A 55 -47.25 12.21 -31.41
N ALA A 56 -46.48 12.12 -32.47
CA ALA A 56 -45.27 12.91 -32.70
C ALA A 56 -45.61 14.32 -33.23
N LYS A 57 -44.77 15.31 -32.88
CA LYS A 57 -44.52 16.48 -33.74
C LYS A 57 -43.12 17.06 -33.46
N LYS A 58 -42.43 17.28 -34.56
CA LYS A 58 -41.09 17.86 -34.78
C LYS A 58 -41.26 19.36 -35.08
N PRO A 59 -40.20 20.12 -35.41
CA PRO A 59 -39.40 20.97 -34.54
C PRO A 59 -39.52 22.48 -34.86
N ALA A 60 -39.00 23.33 -34.02
CA ALA A 60 -38.69 24.71 -34.42
C ALA A 60 -37.31 25.16 -33.91
N LYS A 61 -36.59 25.79 -34.80
CA LYS A 61 -35.20 26.27 -34.74
C LYS A 61 -35.19 27.74 -34.27
N PRO A 62 -34.03 28.40 -34.15
CA PRO A 62 -33.53 28.97 -32.91
C PRO A 62 -33.65 30.50 -32.84
N THR A 63 -33.51 31.06 -31.66
CA THR A 63 -33.23 32.50 -31.53
C THR A 63 -32.02 32.73 -30.64
N THR A 64 -31.04 33.35 -31.23
CA THR A 64 -29.84 33.95 -30.66
C THR A 64 -30.14 34.92 -29.54
N THR A 65 -29.45 34.79 -28.41
CA THR A 65 -29.08 35.94 -27.60
C THR A 65 -27.71 35.67 -26.96
N SER A 66 -26.68 36.21 -27.57
CA SER A 66 -25.39 36.43 -27.01
C SER A 66 -25.42 37.61 -26.05
N THR A 67 -24.48 37.67 -25.17
CA THR A 67 -24.10 38.78 -24.30
C THR A 67 -24.52 38.64 -22.84
N LYS A 68 -23.68 37.92 -22.06
CA LYS A 68 -23.44 38.21 -20.63
C LYS A 68 -22.37 37.37 -19.94
N GLN A 69 -21.40 36.80 -20.66
CA GLN A 69 -20.32 36.05 -20.01
C GLN A 69 -18.92 36.65 -20.18
N LYS A 70 -18.80 37.93 -20.58
CA LYS A 70 -17.49 38.59 -20.71
C LYS A 70 -17.11 39.55 -19.58
N THR A 71 -17.99 39.75 -18.59
CA THR A 71 -17.79 40.75 -17.53
C THR A 71 -17.23 40.14 -16.23
N ASP A 72 -17.42 38.84 -15.99
CA ASP A 72 -16.97 38.25 -14.71
C ASP A 72 -15.52 37.77 -14.73
N ALA A 73 -14.97 37.46 -15.90
CA ALA A 73 -13.56 37.11 -16.03
C ALA A 73 -12.62 38.31 -15.87
N ARG A 74 -13.10 39.54 -16.16
CA ARG A 74 -12.32 40.76 -15.95
C ARG A 74 -12.29 41.23 -14.50
N LYS A 75 -13.25 40.90 -13.71
CA LYS A 75 -13.27 41.25 -12.27
C LYS A 75 -12.37 40.40 -11.41
N LEU A 76 -12.04 39.16 -11.85
CA LEU A 76 -11.04 38.34 -11.16
C LEU A 76 -9.60 38.80 -11.46
N GLY A 77 -9.33 39.37 -12.65
CA GLY A 77 -8.01 39.88 -13.01
C GLY A 77 -7.64 41.17 -12.28
N ASP A 78 -8.63 42.04 -12.00
CA ASP A 78 -8.40 43.33 -11.37
C ASP A 78 -8.28 43.25 -9.82
N ALA A 79 -8.68 42.13 -9.20
CA ALA A 79 -8.50 41.92 -7.78
C ALA A 79 -7.07 41.45 -7.40
N ALA A 80 -6.34 40.89 -8.36
CA ALA A 80 -4.98 40.42 -8.17
C ALA A 80 -3.91 41.52 -8.35
N SER A 81 -4.27 42.69 -8.88
CA SER A 81 -3.31 43.74 -9.23
C SER A 81 -3.29 44.94 -8.27
N LYS A 82 -3.97 44.89 -7.14
CA LYS A 82 -4.06 46.00 -6.18
C LYS A 82 -3.51 45.73 -4.79
N THR A 83 -2.53 44.87 -4.64
CA THR A 83 -1.78 44.81 -3.39
C THR A 83 -0.44 45.53 -3.58
N LYS A 84 -0.37 46.78 -3.16
CA LYS A 84 0.87 47.54 -3.05
C LYS A 84 1.73 46.88 -1.96
N ILE A 85 2.93 46.49 -2.37
CA ILE A 85 4.01 46.08 -1.48
C ILE A 85 4.65 47.33 -0.92
N ASP A 86 4.57 47.49 0.37
CA ASP A 86 5.36 48.47 1.11
C ASP A 86 6.72 47.85 1.44
N THR A 87 7.75 48.35 0.77
CA THR A 87 9.14 47.95 1.01
C THR A 87 9.78 48.94 1.98
N THR A 88 9.85 48.56 3.25
CA THR A 88 10.92 49.10 4.11
C THR A 88 11.10 48.17 5.32
N GLY A 89 12.34 47.70 5.51
CA GLY A 89 12.73 47.03 6.74
C GLY A 89 13.74 45.90 6.57
N ALA A 90 14.99 46.30 6.33
CA ALA A 90 16.11 45.36 6.42
C ALA A 90 16.24 44.82 7.84
N GLY A 91 16.24 43.53 7.98
CA GLY A 91 16.55 42.83 9.19
C GLY A 91 17.07 41.44 8.89
N ASN A 92 18.39 41.33 8.84
CA ASN A 92 19.11 40.07 8.82
C ASN A 92 18.61 39.16 9.93
N LYS A 93 17.94 38.10 9.62
CA LYS A 93 17.80 36.93 10.50
C LYS A 93 18.16 35.69 9.73
N THR A 94 19.26 35.10 10.15
CA THR A 94 19.70 33.74 9.85
C THR A 94 18.54 32.78 9.90
N PRO A 95 18.35 31.86 8.95
CA PRO A 95 17.31 30.86 9.03
C PRO A 95 17.63 29.90 10.17
N ASP A 96 16.75 29.85 11.12
CA ASP A 96 16.77 28.89 12.20
C ASP A 96 16.64 27.46 11.62
N LYS A 97 17.67 26.66 11.83
CA LYS A 97 17.79 25.30 11.29
C LYS A 97 16.92 24.25 12.02
N ASN A 98 15.90 24.64 12.73
CA ASN A 98 15.04 23.75 13.51
C ASN A 98 13.56 23.82 13.10
N ASN A 99 13.28 23.90 11.84
CA ASN A 99 11.93 23.64 11.36
C ASN A 99 11.81 22.20 10.91
N ASN A 100 11.60 21.28 11.86
CA ASN A 100 10.90 20.03 11.64
C ASN A 100 9.38 20.25 11.43
N ALA A 101 9.01 21.39 10.88
CA ALA A 101 7.76 21.46 10.16
C ALA A 101 7.87 20.40 9.07
N LEU A 102 6.86 19.59 8.91
CA LEU A 102 6.62 18.76 7.72
C LEU A 102 7.43 19.35 6.57
N SER A 103 8.61 18.78 6.32
CA SER A 103 9.45 19.33 5.30
C SER A 103 8.54 19.46 4.11
N ASP A 104 8.37 20.68 3.66
CA ASP A 104 7.75 20.92 2.38
C ASP A 104 8.72 20.36 1.33
N GLU A 105 8.97 19.07 1.47
CA GLU A 105 9.44 18.29 0.37
C GLU A 105 8.45 18.59 -0.73
N ILE A 106 8.94 19.16 -1.80
CA ILE A 106 8.15 19.39 -3.00
C ILE A 106 7.66 18.02 -3.40
N VAL A 107 6.54 17.68 -2.81
CA VAL A 107 5.83 16.47 -3.15
C VAL A 107 5.30 16.73 -4.54
N ILE A 108 6.04 16.26 -5.53
CA ILE A 108 5.58 16.23 -6.89
C ILE A 108 4.39 15.30 -6.91
N THR A 109 3.21 15.82 -6.70
CA THR A 109 1.98 15.10 -6.84
C THR A 109 1.57 15.17 -8.29
N SER A 110 2.22 14.44 -9.13
CA SER A 110 1.62 14.05 -10.38
C SER A 110 0.69 12.87 -10.12
N ALA A 111 -0.28 12.64 -10.97
CA ALA A 111 -1.09 11.42 -10.92
C ALA A 111 -0.21 10.17 -10.94
N TYR A 112 0.98 10.28 -11.50
CA TYR A 112 2.06 9.32 -11.35
C TYR A 112 3.15 9.96 -10.49
N LYS A 113 3.27 9.53 -9.24
CA LYS A 113 4.52 9.65 -8.52
C LYS A 113 5.37 8.47 -8.90
N PRO A 114 6.51 8.69 -9.50
CA PRO A 114 7.49 7.64 -9.56
C PRO A 114 7.68 7.14 -8.14
N VAL A 115 7.68 5.82 -7.96
CA VAL A 115 7.87 5.17 -6.66
C VAL A 115 9.32 5.35 -6.22
N LEU A 116 9.74 6.60 -6.11
CA LEU A 116 11.04 6.99 -5.58
C LEU A 116 11.19 6.58 -4.12
N ALA A 117 10.08 6.54 -3.40
CA ALA A 117 10.08 6.17 -1.99
C ALA A 117 10.47 4.70 -1.73
N ASN A 118 10.27 3.80 -2.68
CA ASN A 118 10.64 2.39 -2.49
C ASN A 118 12.13 2.12 -2.69
N ALA A 119 12.83 2.89 -3.50
CA ALA A 119 14.28 2.78 -3.64
C ALA A 119 15.01 3.16 -2.35
N VAL A 120 14.46 4.05 -1.55
CA VAL A 120 15.05 4.44 -0.26
C VAL A 120 15.07 3.29 0.76
N LYS A 121 14.16 2.33 0.66
CA LYS A 121 14.13 1.18 1.58
C LYS A 121 15.31 0.22 1.40
N ILE A 122 15.91 0.20 0.24
CA ILE A 122 17.07 -0.64 -0.05
C ILE A 122 18.36 0.01 0.48
N ARG A 123 18.33 1.33 0.71
CA ARG A 123 19.47 2.08 1.25
C ARG A 123 19.73 1.84 2.74
N ARG A 124 18.79 1.27 3.44
CA ARG A 124 19.06 0.90 4.81
C ARG A 124 19.89 -0.35 4.78
N ASN A 125 21.17 -0.16 4.99
CA ASN A 125 21.95 -1.24 5.53
C ASN A 125 21.10 -1.86 6.62
N PRO A 126 20.90 -3.15 6.61
CA PRO A 126 20.32 -3.82 7.73
C PRO A 126 21.25 -3.56 8.88
N ASP A 127 20.87 -2.60 9.65
CA ASP A 127 21.57 -2.23 10.85
C ASP A 127 21.30 -3.35 11.85
N LEU A 128 22.31 -3.82 12.54
CA LEU A 128 22.13 -4.63 13.74
C LEU A 128 21.37 -3.85 14.81
N GLU A 129 21.36 -2.54 14.67
CA GLU A 129 20.42 -1.65 15.33
C GLU A 129 19.19 -1.50 14.48
N ASP A 130 18.45 -2.57 14.23
CA ASP A 130 17.26 -2.53 13.38
C ASP A 130 16.29 -1.46 13.87
N LYS A 131 16.55 -0.22 13.45
CA LYS A 131 15.70 0.95 13.68
C LYS A 131 14.55 0.97 12.69
N THR A 132 14.48 -0.01 11.80
CA THR A 132 13.34 -0.13 10.92
C THR A 132 12.15 -0.61 11.73
N PRO A 133 11.01 0.05 11.64
CA PRO A 133 9.80 -0.49 12.22
C PRO A 133 9.65 -1.94 11.74
N PHE A 134 9.46 -2.80 12.70
CA PHE A 134 9.24 -4.22 12.47
C PHE A 134 8.23 -4.39 11.35
N LYS A 135 8.66 -4.99 10.27
CA LYS A 135 7.73 -5.50 9.30
C LYS A 135 7.19 -6.79 9.88
N ALA A 136 5.94 -6.74 10.34
CA ALA A 136 5.23 -7.96 10.71
C ALA A 136 5.52 -9.05 9.67
N PRO A 137 5.70 -10.29 10.10
CA PRO A 137 5.95 -11.37 9.17
C PRO A 137 4.90 -11.33 8.07
N LEU A 138 5.36 -11.26 6.96
CA LEU A 138 5.02 -10.96 5.60
C LEU A 138 3.67 -11.47 5.06
N THR A 139 2.94 -12.26 5.79
CA THR A 139 1.86 -13.04 5.19
C THR A 139 0.55 -12.29 5.02
N TYR A 140 0.29 -11.22 5.81
CA TYR A 140 -1.07 -10.68 5.92
C TYR A 140 -1.30 -9.29 5.35
N ILE A 141 -0.23 -8.56 5.04
CA ILE A 141 -0.33 -7.15 4.64
C ILE A 141 -0.63 -7.00 3.14
N THR A 142 -0.52 -8.07 2.37
CA THR A 142 -0.53 -8.00 0.92
C THR A 142 -1.90 -7.82 0.28
N LEU A 143 -2.98 -8.26 0.93
CA LEU A 143 -4.33 -8.22 0.35
C LEU A 143 -4.84 -6.81 0.06
N ASP A 144 -4.70 -5.92 1.03
CA ASP A 144 -5.19 -4.56 0.88
C ASP A 144 -4.34 -3.68 -0.02
N LYS A 145 -3.03 -3.93 -0.04
CA LYS A 145 -2.12 -3.16 -0.91
C LYS A 145 -2.49 -3.24 -2.37
N ARG A 146 -3.22 -4.25 -2.77
CA ARG A 146 -3.47 -4.51 -4.17
C ARG A 146 -4.69 -3.82 -4.73
N LEU A 147 -5.76 -3.76 -3.96
CA LEU A 147 -6.91 -2.93 -4.30
C LEU A 147 -6.58 -1.45 -4.17
N GLU A 148 -5.58 -1.14 -3.36
CA GLU A 148 -5.05 0.21 -3.16
C GLU A 148 -3.93 0.56 -4.11
N GLN A 149 -3.27 -0.42 -4.72
CA GLN A 149 -2.29 -0.23 -5.80
C GLN A 149 -2.90 0.33 -7.08
N ASN A 150 -4.15 0.62 -7.02
CA ASN A 150 -4.88 1.17 -8.13
C ASN A 150 -4.40 2.52 -8.61
N SER A 151 -3.46 3.07 -7.93
CA SER A 151 -2.60 4.08 -8.51
C SER A 151 -1.35 4.13 -7.66
N ASP A 152 -0.20 4.09 -8.28
CA ASP A 152 1.06 4.51 -7.69
C ASP A 152 0.94 5.89 -7.03
N ILE A 153 -0.09 6.62 -7.33
CA ILE A 153 -0.49 7.91 -6.78
C ILE A 153 -0.85 7.84 -5.30
N ARG A 154 -1.39 6.72 -4.80
CA ARG A 154 -1.72 6.58 -3.38
C ARG A 154 -0.51 6.32 -2.48
N GLN A 155 0.56 5.81 -3.03
CA GLN A 155 1.80 5.60 -2.27
C GLN A 155 2.54 6.91 -1.93
N LEU A 156 2.02 8.01 -2.37
CA LEU A 156 2.63 9.29 -2.39
C LEU A 156 2.65 10.08 -1.14
N ASP A 157 1.71 9.82 -0.33
CA ASP A 157 1.53 10.49 0.92
C ASP A 157 1.89 9.59 2.10
N ALA A 158 2.67 8.53 1.87
CA ALA A 158 3.45 8.00 2.97
C ALA A 158 4.15 9.21 3.60
N MET A 159 3.79 9.56 4.81
CA MET A 159 4.54 10.57 5.56
C MET A 159 6.01 10.25 5.37
N PRO A 160 6.85 11.21 5.01
CA PRO A 160 8.28 10.96 4.99
C PRO A 160 8.58 10.40 6.36
N MET A 161 9.02 9.15 6.41
CA MET A 161 9.58 8.64 7.66
C MET A 161 10.61 9.67 8.07
N PRO A 162 10.56 10.19 9.30
CA PRO A 162 11.53 11.15 9.75
C PRO A 162 12.89 10.63 9.30
N ALA A 163 13.65 11.47 8.62
CA ALA A 163 14.97 11.10 8.18
C ALA A 163 15.69 10.65 9.44
N VAL A 164 15.75 9.36 9.64
CA VAL A 164 16.58 8.78 10.67
C VAL A 164 17.96 9.25 10.27
N HIS A 165 18.60 10.05 11.10
CA HIS A 165 19.99 10.37 10.91
C HIS A 165 20.68 9.04 10.70
N ASP A 166 21.09 8.79 9.47
CA ASP A 166 21.89 7.64 9.14
C ASP A 166 23.14 7.72 10.03
N SER A 167 23.09 7.08 11.19
CA SER A 167 24.30 6.61 11.81
C SER A 167 24.82 5.62 10.78
N ILE A 168 25.84 6.03 10.04
CA ILE A 168 26.47 5.27 8.98
C ILE A 168 26.81 3.90 9.55
N PRO A 169 26.08 2.85 9.26
CA PRO A 169 26.48 1.53 9.69
C PRO A 169 27.54 1.06 8.70
N GLY A 170 28.75 1.02 9.14
CA GLY A 170 29.80 0.30 8.43
C GLY A 170 29.58 -1.21 8.54
N ASN A 171 28.42 -1.77 8.08
CA ASN A 171 28.08 -3.00 8.73
C ASN A 171 27.62 -4.04 7.75
N ASN A 172 28.57 -4.85 7.44
CA ASN A 172 28.38 -6.19 6.95
C ASN A 172 27.87 -7.04 8.10
N TYR A 173 26.82 -7.83 7.89
CA TYR A 173 26.34 -8.72 8.93
C TYR A 173 25.74 -10.01 8.38
N VAL A 174 25.74 -11.02 9.25
CA VAL A 174 25.04 -12.28 9.03
C VAL A 174 24.18 -12.55 10.27
N LYS A 175 22.91 -12.88 10.07
CA LYS A 175 21.99 -13.39 11.11
C LYS A 175 21.54 -14.79 10.74
N VAL A 176 21.51 -15.71 11.70
CA VAL A 176 21.00 -17.06 11.53
C VAL A 176 20.13 -17.42 12.73
N GLY A 177 19.07 -18.19 12.50
CA GLY A 177 18.14 -18.56 13.54
C GLY A 177 17.38 -19.85 13.25
N LEU A 178 16.92 -20.49 14.31
CA LEU A 178 16.12 -21.71 14.29
C LEU A 178 14.96 -21.56 15.27
N GLY A 179 13.89 -22.31 15.05
CA GLY A 179 12.74 -22.22 15.95
C GLY A 179 11.74 -23.36 15.89
N SER A 180 10.63 -23.16 16.57
CA SER A 180 9.48 -24.05 16.48
C SER A 180 8.94 -24.11 15.03
N LEU A 181 8.04 -25.04 14.74
CA LEU A 181 7.52 -25.25 13.40
C LEU A 181 8.63 -25.47 12.36
N LYS A 182 9.73 -26.09 12.75
CA LYS A 182 10.94 -26.29 11.95
C LYS A 182 11.42 -25.00 11.26
N THR A 183 11.23 -23.87 11.91
CA THR A 183 11.61 -22.57 11.34
C THR A 183 13.12 -22.50 11.14
N THR A 184 13.53 -22.11 9.93
CA THR A 184 14.89 -21.75 9.59
C THR A 184 14.91 -20.31 9.09
N TYR A 185 15.89 -19.55 9.59
CA TYR A 185 16.05 -18.14 9.25
C TYR A 185 17.52 -17.85 8.93
N GLY A 186 17.75 -17.14 7.86
CA GLY A 186 19.07 -16.68 7.46
C GLY A 186 19.00 -15.34 6.77
N GLU A 187 19.91 -14.44 7.12
CA GLU A 187 20.02 -13.13 6.50
C GLU A 187 21.49 -12.71 6.47
N ALA A 188 21.97 -12.27 5.33
CA ALA A 188 23.32 -11.76 5.19
C ALA A 188 23.30 -10.50 4.32
N TYR A 189 24.09 -9.51 4.72
CA TYR A 189 24.30 -8.29 3.96
C TYR A 189 25.78 -7.95 3.93
N ILE A 190 26.24 -7.57 2.75
CA ILE A 190 27.62 -7.13 2.51
C ILE A 190 27.54 -5.84 1.70
N ASN A 191 28.21 -4.81 2.15
CA ASN A 191 28.25 -3.53 1.47
C ASN A 191 29.54 -2.78 1.76
N ASN A 192 29.85 -1.75 0.99
CA ASN A 192 31.04 -0.92 1.18
C ASN A 192 30.89 0.15 2.29
N GLY A 193 29.74 0.25 2.93
CA GLY A 193 29.33 0.82 4.20
C GLY A 193 29.59 2.28 4.49
N GLN A 194 30.67 2.88 4.06
CA GLN A 194 31.09 4.19 4.55
C GLN A 194 31.14 5.29 3.49
N ASP A 195 31.06 4.96 2.22
CA ASP A 195 31.10 5.94 1.16
C ASP A 195 29.69 6.44 0.84
N GLN A 196 29.41 7.70 1.17
CA GLN A 196 28.13 8.33 0.86
C GLN A 196 27.96 8.61 -0.64
N ALA A 197 29.07 8.77 -1.37
CA ALA A 197 29.03 9.06 -2.81
C ALA A 197 28.84 7.77 -3.63
N LEU A 198 29.37 6.65 -3.16
CA LEU A 198 29.26 5.35 -3.83
C LEU A 198 28.90 4.26 -2.82
N GLN A 199 27.69 3.76 -2.91
CA GLN A 199 27.21 2.65 -2.12
C GLN A 199 26.97 1.44 -3.04
N ALA A 200 27.51 0.29 -2.69
CA ALA A 200 27.26 -0.96 -3.39
C ALA A 200 27.20 -2.10 -2.37
N GLY A 201 26.32 -3.05 -2.62
CA GLY A 201 26.18 -4.16 -1.71
C GLY A 201 25.37 -5.31 -2.30
N ALA A 202 25.33 -6.40 -1.55
CA ALA A 202 24.56 -7.58 -1.85
C ALA A 202 23.89 -8.10 -0.57
N TYR A 203 22.77 -8.79 -0.75
CA TYR A 203 22.07 -9.42 0.36
C TYR A 203 21.51 -10.78 -0.03
N VAL A 204 21.36 -11.64 0.97
CA VAL A 204 20.67 -12.93 0.87
C VAL A 204 19.72 -13.04 2.06
N LYS A 205 18.52 -13.50 1.83
CA LYS A 205 17.50 -13.77 2.85
C LYS A 205 16.90 -15.14 2.63
N HIS A 206 16.74 -15.87 3.72
CA HIS A 206 16.09 -17.16 3.76
C HIS A 206 15.12 -17.23 4.94
N PHE A 207 13.91 -17.70 4.69
CA PHE A 207 12.94 -18.04 5.73
C PHE A 207 12.14 -19.25 5.29
N ALA A 208 12.10 -20.28 6.12
CA ALA A 208 11.22 -21.41 5.89
C ALA A 208 10.60 -21.88 7.19
N GLN A 209 9.37 -22.41 7.10
CA GLN A 209 8.65 -23.00 8.23
C GLN A 209 7.71 -24.11 7.78
N GLN A 210 7.36 -24.98 8.72
CA GLN A 210 6.40 -26.06 8.52
C GLN A 210 5.34 -26.02 9.62
N GLY A 211 4.07 -25.88 9.24
CA GLY A 211 2.95 -25.93 10.19
C GLY A 211 2.53 -27.34 10.56
N ASP A 212 1.45 -27.44 11.33
CA ASP A 212 0.93 -28.69 11.87
C ASP A 212 0.11 -29.50 10.86
N LEU A 213 -0.41 -28.87 9.81
CA LEU A 213 -1.18 -29.55 8.78
C LEU A 213 -0.26 -30.24 7.77
N TYR A 214 -0.78 -31.31 7.16
CA TYR A 214 -0.05 -32.03 6.13
C TYR A 214 0.32 -31.09 4.97
N LYS A 215 1.63 -31.01 4.68
CA LYS A 215 2.20 -30.10 3.66
C LYS A 215 1.92 -28.60 3.88
N GLN A 216 1.66 -28.18 5.08
CA GLN A 216 1.63 -26.78 5.45
C GLN A 216 3.07 -26.24 5.57
N ASN A 217 3.73 -26.11 4.44
CA ASN A 217 5.13 -25.66 4.36
C ASN A 217 5.21 -24.39 3.53
N GLU A 218 6.08 -23.48 3.94
CA GLU A 218 6.49 -22.35 3.10
C GLU A 218 8.01 -22.14 3.15
N SER A 219 8.56 -21.65 2.04
CA SER A 219 9.93 -21.14 1.97
C SER A 219 9.92 -19.85 1.17
N LYS A 220 10.72 -18.88 1.63
CA LYS A 220 10.94 -17.59 0.99
C LYS A 220 12.43 -17.31 0.93
N ASP A 221 12.93 -17.21 -0.27
CA ASP A 221 14.34 -16.97 -0.55
C ASP A 221 14.49 -15.72 -1.41
N GLU A 222 15.41 -14.85 -1.07
CA GLU A 222 15.70 -13.64 -1.83
C GLU A 222 17.20 -13.38 -1.85
N ILE A 223 17.75 -13.12 -3.03
CA ILE A 223 19.11 -12.64 -3.23
C ILE A 223 19.05 -11.35 -4.06
N GLY A 224 19.86 -10.37 -3.70
CA GLY A 224 19.92 -9.13 -4.46
C GLY A 224 21.28 -8.45 -4.40
N VAL A 225 21.54 -7.65 -5.42
CA VAL A 225 22.71 -6.78 -5.55
C VAL A 225 22.19 -5.37 -5.83
N PHE A 226 22.70 -4.41 -5.11
CA PHE A 226 22.30 -3.02 -5.25
C PHE A 226 23.50 -2.08 -5.33
N GLY A 227 23.27 -0.93 -5.95
CA GLY A 227 24.27 0.12 -6.01
C GLY A 227 23.62 1.49 -6.10
N LYS A 228 24.32 2.50 -5.59
CA LYS A 228 23.95 3.90 -5.69
C LYS A 228 25.20 4.74 -5.82
N SER A 229 25.18 5.65 -6.77
CA SER A 229 26.20 6.69 -6.92
C SER A 229 25.53 8.05 -6.80
N VAL A 230 26.06 8.89 -5.91
CA VAL A 230 25.57 10.26 -5.70
C VAL A 230 26.63 11.21 -6.23
N GLY A 231 26.35 11.77 -7.42
CA GLY A 231 27.16 12.83 -8.00
C GLY A 231 26.73 14.21 -7.49
N THR A 232 27.37 15.26 -8.01
CA THR A 232 27.02 16.64 -7.65
C THR A 232 25.65 17.05 -8.19
N THR A 233 25.31 16.63 -9.41
CA THR A 233 24.07 17.02 -10.08
C THR A 233 23.05 15.90 -10.13
N ASN A 234 23.49 14.66 -10.21
CA ASN A 234 22.64 13.48 -10.40
C ASN A 234 22.99 12.38 -9.43
N SER A 235 21.97 11.60 -9.07
CA SER A 235 22.12 10.34 -8.37
C SER A 235 21.63 9.21 -9.26
N VAL A 236 22.37 8.12 -9.30
CA VAL A 236 22.00 6.89 -10.01
C VAL A 236 21.91 5.77 -8.99
N SER A 237 20.85 5.00 -9.02
CA SER A 237 20.71 3.80 -8.19
C SER A 237 20.20 2.63 -9.02
N GLY A 238 20.51 1.42 -8.58
CA GLY A 238 20.03 0.21 -9.21
C GLY A 238 19.95 -0.96 -8.24
N LEU A 239 19.07 -1.89 -8.56
CA LEU A 239 18.88 -3.15 -7.85
C LEU A 239 18.64 -4.25 -8.86
N ILE A 240 19.26 -5.38 -8.64
CA ILE A 240 18.93 -6.65 -9.30
C ILE A 240 18.63 -7.66 -8.20
N ASN A 241 17.50 -8.33 -8.28
CA ASN A 241 17.13 -9.33 -7.28
C ASN A 241 16.47 -10.56 -7.91
N TYR A 242 16.59 -11.67 -7.20
CA TYR A 242 15.87 -12.89 -7.48
C TYR A 242 15.12 -13.31 -6.22
N LYS A 243 13.82 -13.63 -6.38
CA LYS A 243 12.95 -14.11 -5.31
C LYS A 243 12.38 -15.46 -5.68
N TYR A 244 12.39 -16.37 -4.73
CA TYR A 244 11.77 -17.67 -4.83
C TYR A 244 10.87 -17.89 -3.62
N ASN A 245 9.59 -18.09 -3.85
CA ASN A 245 8.61 -18.41 -2.83
C ASN A 245 7.98 -19.76 -3.15
N SER A 246 7.82 -20.61 -2.15
CA SER A 246 7.32 -21.97 -2.30
C SER A 246 6.30 -22.29 -1.22
N ASN A 247 5.20 -22.91 -1.59
CA ASN A 247 4.14 -23.37 -0.71
C ASN A 247 3.37 -24.55 -1.32
N TYR A 248 2.43 -25.12 -0.60
CA TYR A 248 1.53 -26.18 -1.09
C TYR A 248 0.08 -25.73 -0.98
N PHE A 249 -0.79 -26.34 -1.78
CA PHE A 249 -2.24 -26.15 -1.68
C PHE A 249 -2.82 -27.03 -0.57
N TYR A 250 -2.43 -26.78 0.69
CA TYR A 250 -2.83 -27.58 1.86
C TYR A 250 -4.26 -27.31 2.36
N GLY A 251 -4.98 -26.38 1.72
CA GLY A 251 -6.33 -26.00 2.11
C GLY A 251 -7.39 -27.01 1.71
N PHE A 252 -7.96 -27.71 2.68
CA PHE A 252 -9.05 -28.66 2.52
C PHE A 252 -10.13 -28.44 3.57
N ASN A 253 -11.37 -28.79 3.23
CA ASN A 253 -12.42 -28.90 4.21
C ASN A 253 -12.20 -30.12 5.11
N GLN A 254 -11.71 -29.91 6.30
CA GLN A 254 -11.40 -30.99 7.25
C GLN A 254 -12.64 -31.67 7.82
N LEU A 255 -13.83 -31.10 7.64
CA LEU A 255 -15.10 -31.68 8.08
C LEU A 255 -15.66 -32.69 7.08
N GLU A 256 -15.17 -32.71 5.86
CA GLU A 256 -15.52 -33.70 4.87
C GLU A 256 -14.47 -34.82 4.88
N PRO A 257 -14.84 -36.08 5.18
CA PRO A 257 -13.91 -37.18 5.09
C PRO A 257 -13.62 -37.47 3.62
N SER A 258 -12.73 -36.67 3.03
CA SER A 258 -12.29 -36.91 1.67
C SER A 258 -11.14 -37.90 1.65
N THR A 259 -11.11 -38.71 0.59
CA THR A 259 -9.97 -39.48 0.12
C THR A 259 -8.66 -38.75 0.37
N GLU A 260 -7.59 -39.48 0.70
CA GLU A 260 -6.22 -38.94 0.84
C GLU A 260 -5.90 -37.98 -0.28
N VAL A 261 -5.80 -36.72 0.05
CA VAL A 261 -5.46 -35.68 -0.93
C VAL A 261 -3.99 -35.34 -0.77
N ASP A 262 -3.23 -35.50 -1.85
CA ASP A 262 -1.85 -35.05 -1.92
C ASP A 262 -1.81 -33.62 -2.46
N PRO A 263 -1.57 -32.59 -1.59
CA PRO A 263 -1.57 -31.21 -2.01
C PRO A 263 -0.53 -30.92 -3.09
N ALA A 264 -0.95 -30.27 -4.16
CA ALA A 264 -0.01 -29.83 -5.19
C ALA A 264 0.97 -28.79 -4.64
N HIS A 265 2.18 -28.85 -5.17
CA HIS A 265 3.22 -27.85 -4.87
C HIS A 265 3.05 -26.62 -5.74
N GLN A 266 3.20 -25.44 -5.16
CA GLN A 266 3.30 -24.17 -5.87
C GLN A 266 4.63 -23.48 -5.55
N HIS A 267 5.21 -22.85 -6.54
CA HIS A 267 6.35 -21.98 -6.36
C HIS A 267 6.28 -20.80 -7.31
N PHE A 268 6.85 -19.69 -6.90
CA PHE A 268 6.94 -18.46 -7.66
C PHE A 268 8.38 -18.02 -7.74
N SER A 269 8.87 -17.88 -8.97
CA SER A 269 10.21 -17.36 -9.25
C SER A 269 10.09 -15.99 -9.89
N THR A 270 10.80 -15.01 -9.35
CA THR A 270 10.79 -13.65 -9.88
C THR A 270 12.22 -13.13 -9.97
N PHE A 271 12.67 -12.85 -11.17
CA PHE A 271 13.90 -12.09 -11.40
C PHE A 271 13.52 -10.64 -11.67
N GLY A 272 14.01 -9.71 -10.85
CA GLY A 272 13.73 -8.28 -10.94
C GLY A 272 15.00 -7.48 -11.18
N ALA A 273 14.86 -6.41 -11.95
CA ALA A 273 15.90 -5.40 -12.11
C ALA A 273 15.27 -4.01 -12.14
N GLU A 274 15.86 -3.07 -11.43
CA GLU A 274 15.46 -1.67 -11.50
C GLU A 274 16.68 -0.74 -11.50
N GLY A 275 16.54 0.37 -12.20
CA GLY A 275 17.51 1.45 -12.23
C GLY A 275 16.81 2.79 -12.19
N GLU A 276 17.38 3.74 -11.52
CA GLU A 276 16.83 5.07 -11.33
C GLU A 276 17.91 6.13 -11.48
N LEU A 277 17.60 7.15 -12.26
CA LEU A 277 18.37 8.37 -12.40
C LEU A 277 17.55 9.54 -11.89
N THR A 278 18.06 10.26 -10.90
CA THR A 278 17.41 11.45 -10.34
C THR A 278 18.36 12.63 -10.38
N LYS A 279 17.82 13.80 -10.70
CA LYS A 279 18.54 15.05 -10.48
C LYS A 279 18.55 15.37 -8.99
N ASN A 280 19.72 15.69 -8.45
CA ASN A 280 19.83 16.15 -7.08
C ASN A 280 19.19 17.54 -6.97
N TYR A 281 18.39 17.74 -5.92
CA TYR A 281 17.74 19.02 -5.69
C TYR A 281 18.77 20.11 -5.40
N ALA A 282 18.66 21.23 -6.09
CA ALA A 282 19.36 22.47 -5.78
C ALA A 282 18.30 23.55 -5.56
N ASP A 283 18.40 24.31 -4.49
CA ASP A 283 17.51 25.44 -4.21
C ASP A 283 17.91 26.64 -5.07
N VAL A 284 17.65 26.52 -6.36
CA VAL A 284 17.93 27.54 -7.36
C VAL A 284 16.63 27.94 -8.03
N PRO A 285 16.31 29.24 -8.13
CA PRO A 285 15.15 29.71 -8.89
C PRO A 285 15.19 29.21 -10.34
N ASN A 286 14.05 28.78 -10.86
CA ASN A 286 13.90 28.23 -12.21
C ASN A 286 14.71 26.96 -12.47
N ASP A 287 14.82 26.09 -11.48
CA ASP A 287 15.52 24.82 -11.64
C ASP A 287 14.63 23.78 -12.35
N PHE A 288 15.25 23.10 -13.31
CA PHE A 288 14.64 21.98 -14.01
C PHE A 288 14.95 20.69 -13.27
N THR A 289 13.91 19.97 -12.82
CA THR A 289 14.05 18.71 -12.13
C THR A 289 13.54 17.54 -12.96
N TYR A 290 14.17 16.39 -12.85
CA TYR A 290 13.78 15.18 -13.53
C TYR A 290 14.13 13.93 -12.75
N ALA A 291 13.37 12.88 -13.00
CA ALA A 291 13.75 11.53 -12.67
C ALA A 291 13.33 10.58 -13.79
N LEU A 292 14.12 9.55 -13.97
CA LEU A 292 13.87 8.47 -14.91
C LEU A 292 14.08 7.14 -14.17
N LYS A 293 13.11 6.25 -14.27
CA LYS A 293 13.16 4.92 -13.66
C LYS A 293 12.83 3.86 -14.69
N LEU A 294 13.68 2.87 -14.78
CA LEU A 294 13.47 1.64 -15.54
C LEU A 294 13.32 0.49 -14.54
N LYS A 295 12.22 -0.25 -14.63
CA LYS A 295 11.96 -1.44 -13.80
C LYS A 295 11.49 -2.56 -14.71
N GLY A 296 12.04 -3.75 -14.52
CA GLY A 296 11.59 -4.92 -15.23
C GLY A 296 11.62 -6.15 -14.34
N TYR A 297 10.80 -7.13 -14.68
CA TYR A 297 10.85 -8.45 -14.05
C TYR A 297 10.44 -9.57 -15.01
N ALA A 298 10.94 -10.75 -14.72
CA ALA A 298 10.49 -12.00 -15.28
C ALA A 298 9.95 -12.87 -14.14
N TYR A 299 8.71 -13.27 -14.27
CA TYR A 299 7.97 -14.09 -13.30
C TYR A 299 7.60 -15.43 -13.90
N SER A 300 7.62 -16.49 -13.10
CA SER A 300 7.07 -17.80 -13.45
C SER A 300 6.57 -18.53 -12.22
N ASP A 301 5.59 -19.42 -12.40
CA ASP A 301 5.04 -20.28 -11.38
C ASP A 301 5.22 -21.77 -11.68
N ALA A 302 4.76 -22.65 -10.78
CA ALA A 302 4.83 -24.10 -10.92
C ALA A 302 3.97 -24.66 -12.08
N PHE A 303 2.98 -23.91 -12.53
CA PHE A 303 2.07 -24.31 -13.61
C PHE A 303 2.48 -23.76 -14.98
N GLN A 304 3.71 -23.23 -15.07
CA GLN A 304 4.29 -22.65 -16.29
C GLN A 304 3.65 -21.33 -16.73
N ALA A 305 2.83 -20.71 -15.90
CA ALA A 305 2.43 -19.34 -16.12
C ALA A 305 3.66 -18.43 -16.06
N ARG A 306 3.75 -17.46 -16.95
CA ARG A 306 4.90 -16.56 -17.10
C ARG A 306 4.44 -15.13 -17.33
N GLU A 307 5.17 -14.21 -16.78
CA GLU A 307 4.99 -12.79 -17.06
C GLU A 307 6.35 -12.10 -17.19
N ASN A 308 6.56 -11.40 -18.31
CA ASN A 308 7.68 -10.50 -18.48
C ASN A 308 7.14 -9.08 -18.53
N ASN A 309 7.70 -8.22 -17.72
CA ASN A 309 7.27 -6.83 -17.62
C ASN A 309 8.46 -5.88 -17.69
N LEU A 310 8.29 -4.77 -18.40
CA LEU A 310 9.23 -3.67 -18.47
C LEU A 310 8.48 -2.36 -18.36
N VAL A 311 8.82 -1.56 -17.36
CA VAL A 311 8.24 -0.24 -17.12
C VAL A 311 9.34 0.81 -17.21
N LEU A 312 9.19 1.71 -18.15
CA LEU A 312 9.96 2.96 -18.20
C LEU A 312 9.05 4.08 -17.71
N SER A 313 9.47 4.79 -16.67
CA SER A 313 8.70 5.89 -16.10
C SER A 313 9.60 7.07 -15.78
N GLY A 314 9.02 8.26 -15.78
CA GLY A 314 9.79 9.46 -15.45
C GLY A 314 8.93 10.71 -15.40
N PHE A 315 9.54 11.78 -14.96
CA PHE A 315 8.94 13.11 -15.00
C PHE A 315 9.98 14.17 -15.34
N LEU A 316 9.46 15.25 -15.88
CA LEU A 316 10.17 16.49 -16.13
C LEU A 316 9.36 17.63 -15.48
N ASN A 317 10.01 18.47 -14.71
CA ASN A 317 9.36 19.55 -14.00
C ASN A 317 10.24 20.79 -14.00
N GLU A 318 9.67 21.94 -14.31
CA GLU A 318 10.32 23.24 -14.28
C GLU A 318 9.61 24.16 -13.29
N THR A 319 10.40 24.85 -12.49
CA THR A 319 9.92 25.84 -11.54
C THR A 319 9.92 27.21 -12.18
N ILE A 320 8.76 27.86 -12.26
CA ILE A 320 8.60 29.20 -12.81
C ILE A 320 8.01 30.10 -11.73
N GLN A 321 8.86 30.79 -10.98
CA GLN A 321 8.46 31.62 -9.83
C GLN A 321 7.66 30.84 -8.78
N HIS A 322 6.32 30.97 -8.78
CA HIS A 322 5.41 30.33 -7.82
C HIS A 322 4.65 29.15 -8.41
N PHE A 323 4.91 28.79 -9.66
CA PHE A 323 4.29 27.61 -10.24
C PHE A 323 5.33 26.61 -10.70
N TYR A 324 4.88 25.38 -10.74
CA TYR A 324 5.62 24.27 -11.29
C TYR A 324 4.82 23.73 -12.48
N VAL A 325 5.46 23.64 -13.62
CA VAL A 325 4.86 23.01 -14.80
C VAL A 325 5.63 21.75 -15.10
N GLY A 326 4.93 20.66 -15.28
CA GLY A 326 5.60 19.40 -15.52
C GLY A 326 4.76 18.41 -16.29
N VAL A 327 5.44 17.36 -16.70
CA VAL A 327 4.84 16.17 -17.29
C VAL A 327 5.47 14.94 -16.66
N ALA A 328 4.63 14.00 -16.23
CA ALA A 328 5.05 12.66 -15.86
C ALA A 328 4.50 11.67 -16.89
N GLY A 329 5.15 10.53 -17.02
CA GLY A 329 4.68 9.50 -17.92
C GLY A 329 5.29 8.14 -17.63
N SER A 330 4.64 7.10 -18.13
CA SER A 330 5.15 5.75 -18.06
C SER A 330 4.74 4.93 -19.29
N LEU A 331 5.65 4.11 -19.75
CA LEU A 331 5.42 3.06 -20.72
C LEU A 331 5.60 1.71 -20.01
N ASP A 332 4.52 0.97 -19.89
CA ASP A 332 4.47 -0.34 -19.23
C ASP A 332 4.17 -1.42 -20.26
N LEU A 333 5.17 -2.20 -20.58
CA LEU A 333 5.11 -3.29 -21.56
C LEU A 333 5.10 -4.62 -20.82
N SER A 334 4.11 -5.46 -21.11
CA SER A 334 4.00 -6.76 -20.47
C SER A 334 3.54 -7.84 -21.44
N THR A 335 4.14 -9.02 -21.31
CA THR A 335 3.69 -10.24 -21.94
C THR A 335 3.31 -11.25 -20.87
N GLN A 336 2.09 -11.74 -20.89
CA GLN A 336 1.51 -12.68 -19.92
C GLN A 336 1.09 -13.95 -20.65
N LYS A 337 1.60 -15.09 -20.21
CA LYS A 337 1.32 -16.40 -20.78
C LYS A 337 0.89 -17.36 -19.69
N ASP A 338 -0.17 -18.09 -19.95
CA ASP A 338 -0.61 -19.25 -19.18
C ASP A 338 -0.99 -20.37 -20.15
N SER A 339 -1.55 -21.48 -19.70
CA SER A 339 -1.85 -22.63 -20.54
C SER A 339 -2.87 -22.32 -21.65
N LEU A 340 -3.86 -21.46 -21.36
CA LEU A 340 -4.95 -21.09 -22.26
C LEU A 340 -4.73 -19.78 -23.04
N TYR A 341 -3.75 -18.97 -22.69
CA TYR A 341 -3.55 -17.68 -23.35
C TYR A 341 -2.08 -17.25 -23.44
N ASN A 342 -1.84 -16.30 -24.35
CA ASN A 342 -0.60 -15.56 -24.46
C ASN A 342 -0.96 -14.13 -24.89
N TYR A 343 -0.90 -13.19 -23.97
CA TYR A 343 -1.35 -11.82 -24.14
C TYR A 343 -0.24 -10.80 -23.95
N ASN A 344 -0.28 -9.75 -24.76
CA ASN A 344 0.44 -8.52 -24.48
C ASN A 344 -0.53 -7.59 -23.74
N ASN A 345 -0.19 -7.15 -22.54
CA ASN A 345 -1.00 -6.25 -21.73
C ASN A 345 -0.16 -5.02 -21.38
N SER A 346 -0.32 -3.96 -22.15
CA SER A 346 0.57 -2.81 -22.10
C SER A 346 -0.21 -1.51 -21.91
N LEU A 347 0.41 -0.56 -21.22
CA LEU A 347 -0.16 0.75 -20.92
C LEU A 347 0.86 1.86 -21.22
N LEU A 348 0.39 2.92 -21.87
CA LEU A 348 1.10 4.18 -21.98
C LEU A 348 0.35 5.22 -21.15
N ARG A 349 1.05 5.90 -20.25
CA ARG A 349 0.48 6.99 -19.45
C ARG A 349 1.21 8.29 -19.72
N ALA A 350 0.45 9.38 -19.79
CA ALA A 350 0.96 10.73 -19.83
C ALA A 350 0.16 11.60 -18.88
N ASN A 351 0.87 12.32 -18.03
CA ASN A 351 0.26 13.15 -17.00
C ASN A 351 0.87 14.55 -17.03
N PRO A 352 0.36 15.46 -17.86
CA PRO A 352 0.70 16.88 -17.77
C PRO A 352 0.02 17.51 -16.55
N TYR A 353 0.75 18.34 -15.82
CA TYR A 353 0.26 19.00 -14.62
C TYR A 353 0.86 20.39 -14.43
N ILE A 354 0.14 21.19 -13.67
CA ILE A 354 0.60 22.46 -13.14
C ILE A 354 0.35 22.51 -11.64
N LYS A 355 1.30 23.03 -10.89
CA LYS A 355 1.19 23.21 -9.44
C LYS A 355 1.33 24.66 -9.08
N PHE A 356 0.51 25.07 -8.15
CA PHE A 356 0.58 26.38 -7.51
C PHE A 356 0.85 26.16 -6.03
N GLN A 357 1.87 26.83 -5.53
CA GLN A 357 2.20 26.78 -4.11
C GLN A 357 2.25 28.19 -3.55
N GLY A 358 1.41 28.43 -2.55
CA GLY A 358 1.45 29.60 -1.71
C GLY A 358 1.79 29.22 -0.26
N ASP A 359 1.84 30.20 0.63
CA ASP A 359 2.20 29.97 2.04
C ASP A 359 1.25 29.02 2.76
N ASN A 360 -0.04 29.09 2.44
CA ASN A 360 -1.10 28.36 3.14
C ASN A 360 -1.83 27.34 2.26
N TYR A 361 -1.48 27.18 0.99
CA TYR A 361 -2.16 26.27 0.08
C TYR A 361 -1.22 25.69 -0.95
N LYS A 362 -1.57 24.52 -1.45
CA LYS A 362 -0.98 23.85 -2.61
C LYS A 362 -2.12 23.36 -3.50
N ILE A 363 -2.02 23.64 -4.78
CA ILE A 363 -2.97 23.20 -5.80
C ILE A 363 -2.19 22.45 -6.86
N ASP A 364 -2.48 21.20 -7.04
CA ASP A 364 -1.99 20.40 -8.15
C ASP A 364 -3.16 20.19 -9.12
N ALA A 365 -3.01 20.59 -10.36
CA ALA A 365 -4.02 20.42 -11.39
C ALA A 365 -3.40 19.74 -12.60
N GLY A 366 -3.93 18.60 -12.98
CA GLY A 366 -3.45 17.82 -14.11
C GLY A 366 -4.53 16.90 -14.66
N ILE A 367 -4.18 16.17 -15.67
CA ILE A 367 -4.99 15.07 -16.24
C ILE A 367 -4.11 13.84 -16.39
N ASN A 368 -4.71 12.68 -16.24
CA ASN A 368 -4.06 11.40 -16.50
C ASN A 368 -4.63 10.80 -17.78
N ILE A 369 -3.81 10.73 -18.81
CA ILE A 369 -4.14 10.15 -20.11
C ILE A 369 -3.56 8.75 -20.13
N VAL A 370 -4.39 7.75 -20.38
CA VAL A 370 -3.97 6.35 -20.40
C VAL A 370 -4.42 5.70 -21.71
N ASP A 371 -3.47 5.16 -22.43
CA ASP A 371 -3.71 4.33 -23.61
C ASP A 371 -3.36 2.88 -23.29
N GLN A 372 -4.37 2.02 -23.33
CA GLN A 372 -4.23 0.58 -23.16
C GLN A 372 -4.14 -0.08 -24.52
N PHE A 373 -3.14 -0.93 -24.72
CA PHE A 373 -2.93 -1.63 -25.98
C PHE A 373 -2.43 -3.06 -25.77
N GLY A 374 -2.54 -3.89 -26.82
CA GLY A 374 -2.19 -5.31 -26.78
C GLY A 374 -3.44 -6.17 -26.87
N PHE A 375 -3.75 -6.99 -25.84
CA PHE A 375 -4.89 -7.91 -25.88
C PHE A 375 -6.25 -7.19 -25.90
N SER A 376 -6.29 -5.97 -25.39
CA SER A 376 -7.44 -5.08 -25.53
C SER A 376 -6.95 -3.65 -25.75
N SER A 377 -7.74 -2.84 -26.45
CA SER A 377 -7.42 -1.44 -26.73
C SER A 377 -8.48 -0.54 -26.12
N ALA A 378 -8.03 0.47 -25.35
CA ALA A 378 -8.92 1.46 -24.78
C ALA A 378 -8.14 2.73 -24.42
N PHE A 379 -8.76 3.88 -24.63
CA PHE A 379 -8.20 5.19 -24.33
C PHE A 379 -9.02 5.88 -23.24
N TYR A 380 -8.35 6.39 -22.24
CA TYR A 380 -8.96 7.03 -21.08
C TYR A 380 -8.33 8.38 -20.79
N VAL A 381 -9.12 9.29 -20.26
CA VAL A 381 -8.68 10.56 -19.70
C VAL A 381 -9.34 10.74 -18.35
N PHE A 382 -8.52 10.89 -17.32
CA PHE A 382 -8.97 11.02 -15.95
C PHE A 382 -8.56 12.37 -15.35
N PRO A 383 -9.27 12.87 -14.34
CA PRO A 383 -8.78 13.97 -13.52
C PRO A 383 -7.54 13.55 -12.74
N ALA A 384 -6.67 14.51 -12.46
CA ALA A 384 -5.55 14.38 -11.56
C ALA A 384 -5.37 15.71 -10.82
N ALA A 385 -6.22 15.97 -9.83
CA ALA A 385 -6.29 17.23 -9.12
C ALA A 385 -6.19 17.02 -7.61
N LYS A 386 -5.43 17.87 -6.93
CA LYS A 386 -5.27 17.86 -5.49
C LYS A 386 -5.21 19.29 -4.97
N LEU A 387 -5.96 19.53 -3.91
CA LEU A 387 -5.95 20.78 -3.16
C LEU A 387 -5.51 20.49 -1.73
N GLU A 388 -4.54 21.21 -1.22
CA GLU A 388 -4.17 21.22 0.18
C GLU A 388 -4.25 22.64 0.73
N VAL A 389 -4.91 22.78 1.87
CA VAL A 389 -5.05 24.07 2.56
C VAL A 389 -4.61 23.91 4.00
N GLN A 390 -3.78 24.80 4.46
CA GLN A 390 -3.32 24.84 5.84
C GLN A 390 -4.43 25.41 6.74
N VAL A 391 -5.04 24.55 7.56
CA VAL A 391 -6.14 24.93 8.48
C VAL A 391 -5.57 25.48 9.80
N ILE A 392 -4.55 24.79 10.32
CA ILE A 392 -3.79 25.25 11.49
C ILE A 392 -2.35 25.44 11.05
N PRO A 393 -1.82 26.66 11.08
CA PRO A 393 -0.46 26.95 10.64
C PRO A 393 0.57 25.99 11.24
N LYS A 394 1.38 25.37 10.38
CA LYS A 394 2.44 24.39 10.71
C LYS A 394 1.96 23.03 11.24
N TYR A 395 0.68 22.87 11.61
CA TYR A 395 0.21 21.66 12.28
C TYR A 395 -0.76 20.83 11.43
N VAL A 396 -1.81 21.43 10.86
CA VAL A 396 -2.90 20.68 10.23
C VAL A 396 -3.21 21.22 8.84
N ARG A 397 -3.25 20.32 7.86
CA ARG A 397 -3.67 20.59 6.49
C ARG A 397 -4.93 19.78 6.16
N LEU A 398 -5.88 20.44 5.54
CA LEU A 398 -6.99 19.81 4.85
C LEU A 398 -6.52 19.45 3.43
N PHE A 399 -6.84 18.28 2.95
CA PHE A 399 -6.63 17.94 1.55
C PHE A 399 -7.89 17.38 0.91
N VAL A 400 -8.03 17.63 -0.38
CA VAL A 400 -9.05 17.04 -1.25
C VAL A 400 -8.34 16.60 -2.52
N GLU A 401 -8.59 15.38 -2.97
CA GLU A 401 -7.97 14.80 -4.16
C GLU A 401 -9.02 14.11 -5.04
N ALA A 402 -8.90 14.30 -6.34
CA ALA A 402 -9.71 13.64 -7.36
C ALA A 402 -8.79 13.09 -8.44
N LYS A 403 -8.84 11.78 -8.66
CA LYS A 403 -7.98 11.09 -9.63
C LYS A 403 -8.66 9.87 -10.25
N GLY A 404 -8.04 9.35 -11.30
CA GLY A 404 -8.41 8.07 -11.90
C GLY A 404 -7.23 7.45 -12.65
N ASP A 405 -7.28 6.14 -12.86
CA ASP A 405 -6.23 5.39 -13.56
C ASP A 405 -6.74 4.04 -14.07
N VAL A 406 -5.93 3.38 -14.89
CA VAL A 406 -6.11 1.99 -15.30
C VAL A 406 -5.13 1.11 -14.54
N ASN A 407 -5.66 0.11 -13.85
CA ASN A 407 -4.86 -0.85 -13.10
C ASN A 407 -4.59 -2.06 -13.96
N LYS A 408 -3.33 -2.22 -14.31
CA LYS A 408 -2.89 -3.37 -15.07
C LYS A 408 -2.98 -4.64 -14.22
N THR A 409 -3.61 -5.66 -14.75
CA THR A 409 -3.58 -6.99 -14.15
C THR A 409 -2.21 -7.63 -14.32
N SER A 410 -1.64 -8.15 -13.25
CA SER A 410 -0.35 -8.81 -13.21
C SER A 410 -0.46 -10.17 -12.49
N LEU A 411 0.13 -11.21 -13.06
CA LEU A 411 0.22 -12.54 -12.43
C LEU A 411 1.09 -12.49 -11.17
N LEU A 412 2.20 -11.75 -11.24
CA LEU A 412 3.08 -11.52 -10.09
C LEU A 412 2.33 -10.88 -8.94
N ASP A 413 1.55 -9.88 -9.26
CA ASP A 413 0.81 -9.21 -8.22
C ASP A 413 -0.27 -10.12 -7.64
N PHE A 414 -1.05 -10.87 -8.44
CA PHE A 414 -2.05 -11.80 -7.93
C PHE A 414 -1.45 -12.89 -7.06
N SER A 415 -0.30 -13.45 -7.43
CA SER A 415 0.41 -14.43 -6.61
C SER A 415 0.98 -13.84 -5.32
N THR A 416 1.36 -12.56 -5.34
CA THR A 416 1.84 -11.86 -4.13
C THR A 416 0.71 -11.63 -3.13
N VAL A 417 -0.50 -11.34 -3.62
CA VAL A 417 -1.69 -11.14 -2.78
C VAL A 417 -2.20 -12.47 -2.26
N ASN A 418 -2.35 -13.45 -3.14
CA ASN A 418 -2.84 -14.78 -2.81
C ASN A 418 -1.88 -15.85 -3.35
N PRO A 419 -1.04 -16.45 -2.49
CA PRO A 419 -0.10 -17.49 -2.92
C PRO A 419 -0.78 -18.81 -3.29
N PHE A 420 -2.09 -18.92 -3.13
CA PHE A 420 -2.89 -20.10 -3.44
C PHE A 420 -3.69 -19.96 -4.74
N ILE A 421 -3.28 -19.05 -5.63
CA ILE A 421 -3.91 -18.93 -6.95
C ILE A 421 -3.70 -20.18 -7.81
N GLY A 422 -4.73 -20.52 -8.58
CA GLY A 422 -4.70 -21.65 -9.50
C GLY A 422 -4.09 -21.30 -10.86
N GLN A 423 -4.42 -22.14 -11.84
CA GLN A 423 -4.04 -21.96 -13.25
C GLN A 423 -5.06 -21.09 -13.98
N ASP A 424 -4.67 -20.63 -15.16
CA ASP A 424 -5.53 -19.93 -16.13
C ASP A 424 -6.25 -18.70 -15.53
N ILE A 425 -5.46 -17.89 -14.84
CA ILE A 425 -5.95 -16.66 -14.22
C ILE A 425 -6.38 -15.68 -15.31
N GLN A 426 -7.64 -15.31 -15.30
CA GLN A 426 -8.19 -14.36 -16.26
C GLN A 426 -7.49 -13.00 -16.17
N ILE A 427 -7.10 -12.47 -17.32
CA ILE A 427 -6.45 -11.17 -17.45
C ILE A 427 -7.47 -10.13 -17.90
N LYS A 428 -7.70 -9.13 -17.06
CA LYS A 428 -8.54 -7.99 -17.38
C LYS A 428 -8.12 -6.79 -16.52
N ASN A 429 -7.79 -5.70 -17.18
CA ASN A 429 -7.42 -4.49 -16.43
C ASN A 429 -8.65 -3.87 -15.76
N SER A 430 -8.50 -3.46 -14.52
CA SER A 430 -9.53 -2.70 -13.83
C SER A 430 -9.32 -1.20 -14.04
N VAL A 431 -10.38 -0.41 -13.93
CA VAL A 431 -10.35 1.03 -14.20
C VAL A 431 -10.93 1.78 -13.01
N ASP A 432 -10.09 2.56 -12.36
CA ASP A 432 -10.51 3.57 -11.39
C ASP A 432 -11.04 4.79 -12.12
N ASN A 433 -12.34 4.81 -12.37
CA ASN A 433 -12.93 5.91 -13.13
C ASN A 433 -12.83 7.23 -12.38
N LEU A 434 -13.01 7.19 -11.07
CA LEU A 434 -12.91 8.36 -10.21
C LEU A 434 -12.67 7.90 -8.76
N ASP A 435 -11.57 8.31 -8.21
CA ASP A 435 -11.21 8.19 -6.82
C ASP A 435 -11.22 9.58 -6.18
N LEU A 436 -12.16 9.80 -5.28
CA LEU A 436 -12.30 11.03 -4.52
C LEU A 436 -11.88 10.77 -3.09
N SER A 437 -10.99 11.59 -2.57
CA SER A 437 -10.62 11.55 -1.16
C SER A 437 -10.57 12.94 -0.55
N ALA A 438 -10.92 13.04 0.72
CA ALA A 438 -10.86 14.28 1.48
C ALA A 438 -10.50 13.96 2.95
N GLY A 439 -9.61 14.74 3.53
CA GLY A 439 -9.16 14.46 4.87
C GLY A 439 -8.23 15.51 5.45
N LEU A 440 -7.74 15.18 6.63
CA LEU A 440 -6.79 15.97 7.37
C LEU A 440 -5.48 15.21 7.51
N LYS A 441 -4.38 15.93 7.41
CA LYS A 441 -3.04 15.42 7.71
C LYS A 441 -2.23 16.46 8.45
N GLY A 442 -1.28 16.02 9.24
CA GLY A 442 -0.43 16.96 9.94
C GLY A 442 0.35 16.36 11.09
N THR A 443 0.87 17.26 11.91
CA THR A 443 1.63 16.94 13.13
C THR A 443 0.94 17.59 14.31
N ILE A 444 0.39 16.81 15.23
CA ILE A 444 -0.35 17.34 16.40
C ILE A 444 0.64 17.79 17.48
N ALA A 445 1.74 17.07 17.63
CA ALA A 445 2.81 17.34 18.57
C ALA A 445 4.15 16.94 17.94
N PRO A 446 5.28 17.42 18.45
CA PRO A 446 6.60 16.97 17.99
C PRO A 446 6.67 15.43 17.96
N GLY A 447 7.00 14.88 16.82
CA GLY A 447 7.05 13.43 16.61
C GLY A 447 5.71 12.71 16.43
N LEU A 448 4.55 13.38 16.53
CA LEU A 448 3.24 12.77 16.34
C LEU A 448 2.59 13.24 15.04
N GLY A 449 2.75 12.47 14.01
CA GLY A 449 2.12 12.64 12.71
C GLY A 449 0.81 11.88 12.60
N PHE A 450 -0.12 12.41 11.84
CA PHE A 450 -1.37 11.73 11.52
C PHE A 450 -1.86 12.06 10.13
N LYS A 451 -2.64 11.14 9.57
CA LYS A 451 -3.43 11.33 8.35
C LYS A 451 -4.75 10.59 8.51
N ALA A 452 -5.85 11.27 8.27
CA ALA A 452 -7.18 10.68 8.35
C ALA A 452 -8.03 11.20 7.20
N PHE A 453 -8.64 10.30 6.41
CA PHE A 453 -9.44 10.69 5.27
C PHE A 453 -10.57 9.71 4.98
N ILE A 454 -11.61 10.25 4.39
CA ILE A 454 -12.67 9.48 3.75
C ILE A 454 -12.41 9.43 2.26
N PHE A 455 -12.84 8.35 1.63
CA PHE A 455 -12.70 8.20 0.19
C PHE A 455 -13.90 7.51 -0.44
N ARG A 456 -14.08 7.76 -1.72
CA ARG A 456 -15.02 7.07 -2.59
C ARG A 456 -14.34 6.77 -3.91
N ASN A 457 -14.19 5.48 -4.20
CA ASN A 457 -13.62 5.01 -5.45
C ASN A 457 -14.68 4.30 -6.29
N SER A 458 -14.75 4.64 -7.59
CA SER A 458 -15.59 3.99 -8.59
C SER A 458 -14.73 3.14 -9.51
N ILE A 459 -14.76 1.83 -9.30
CA ILE A 459 -13.90 0.85 -9.96
C ILE A 459 -14.70 0.05 -10.97
N LYS A 460 -14.27 0.01 -12.21
CA LYS A 460 -14.82 -0.88 -13.24
C LYS A 460 -13.95 -2.13 -13.37
N TYR A 461 -14.57 -3.29 -13.47
CA TYR A 461 -13.87 -4.58 -13.53
C TYR A 461 -13.00 -4.86 -12.29
N MET A 462 -13.57 -4.68 -11.12
CA MET A 462 -12.88 -4.94 -9.86
C MET A 462 -12.54 -6.43 -9.74
N PRO A 463 -11.25 -6.82 -9.55
CA PRO A 463 -10.85 -8.22 -9.40
C PRO A 463 -11.20 -8.74 -8.01
N LEU A 464 -11.68 -9.97 -7.94
CA LEU A 464 -12.05 -10.67 -6.72
C LEU A 464 -11.48 -12.10 -6.77
N PHE A 465 -10.99 -12.58 -5.63
CA PHE A 465 -10.59 -13.96 -5.47
C PHE A 465 -11.79 -14.79 -5.00
N VAL A 466 -11.94 -15.98 -5.56
CA VAL A 466 -12.98 -16.94 -5.18
C VAL A 466 -12.40 -18.34 -5.14
N SER A 467 -12.92 -19.19 -4.27
CA SER A 467 -12.47 -20.57 -4.12
C SER A 467 -12.76 -21.40 -5.35
N ASN A 468 -11.74 -22.13 -5.82
CA ASN A 468 -11.85 -23.10 -6.91
C ASN A 468 -11.43 -24.48 -6.39
N PHE A 469 -12.42 -25.20 -5.83
CA PHE A 469 -12.20 -26.51 -5.21
C PHE A 469 -11.72 -27.55 -6.23
N GLY A 470 -10.77 -28.35 -5.82
CA GLY A 470 -10.21 -29.39 -6.65
C GLY A 470 -9.58 -30.53 -5.86
N PRO A 471 -9.32 -31.67 -6.49
CA PRO A 471 -8.83 -32.87 -5.81
C PRO A 471 -7.40 -32.75 -5.25
N LYS A 472 -6.67 -31.69 -5.64
CA LYS A 472 -5.29 -31.42 -5.18
C LYS A 472 -5.16 -30.15 -4.35
N GLY A 473 -6.17 -29.80 -3.59
CA GLY A 473 -6.25 -28.61 -2.76
C GLY A 473 -7.20 -27.56 -3.31
N ASN A 474 -7.67 -26.71 -2.42
CA ASN A 474 -8.48 -25.57 -2.77
C ASN A 474 -7.59 -24.50 -3.39
N LYS A 475 -7.75 -24.25 -4.69
CA LYS A 475 -7.08 -23.15 -5.37
C LYS A 475 -8.01 -21.95 -5.45
N PHE A 476 -7.45 -20.80 -5.78
CA PHE A 476 -8.25 -19.61 -6.00
C PHE A 476 -8.22 -19.22 -7.48
N ALA A 477 -9.38 -18.81 -7.97
CA ALA A 477 -9.54 -18.18 -9.27
C ALA A 477 -9.75 -16.67 -9.07
N VAL A 478 -9.53 -15.90 -10.14
CA VAL A 478 -9.82 -14.49 -10.18
C VAL A 478 -11.04 -14.27 -11.07
N ILE A 479 -12.04 -13.60 -10.52
CA ILE A 479 -13.20 -13.11 -11.28
C ILE A 479 -13.22 -11.59 -11.26
N TYR A 480 -14.00 -10.98 -12.14
CA TYR A 480 -14.13 -9.54 -12.22
C TYR A 480 -15.59 -9.12 -12.06
N ASP A 481 -15.85 -8.14 -11.20
CA ASP A 481 -17.16 -7.52 -11.14
C ASP A 481 -17.38 -6.64 -12.38
N ASN A 482 -18.20 -7.13 -13.33
CA ASN A 482 -18.37 -6.53 -14.66
C ASN A 482 -19.29 -5.30 -14.65
N GLY A 483 -18.93 -4.29 -13.90
CA GLY A 483 -19.70 -3.05 -13.80
C GLY A 483 -18.88 -1.97 -13.12
N LYS A 484 -19.56 -0.96 -12.58
CA LYS A 484 -18.97 0.08 -11.74
C LYS A 484 -19.26 -0.24 -10.28
N SER A 485 -18.36 -0.94 -9.65
CA SER A 485 -18.37 -1.14 -8.20
C SER A 485 -17.99 0.16 -7.50
N GLN A 486 -18.51 0.39 -6.30
CA GLN A 486 -18.16 1.54 -5.48
C GLN A 486 -17.54 1.07 -4.17
N VAL A 487 -16.39 1.61 -3.86
CA VAL A 487 -15.73 1.39 -2.57
C VAL A 487 -15.70 2.73 -1.84
N ASN A 488 -16.41 2.80 -0.72
CA ASN A 488 -16.37 3.95 0.16
C ASN A 488 -15.62 3.55 1.42
N GLY A 489 -14.86 4.46 1.99
CA GLY A 489 -14.13 4.09 3.18
C GLY A 489 -13.57 5.26 3.97
N PHE A 490 -12.96 4.88 5.07
CA PHE A 490 -12.15 5.72 5.93
C PHE A 490 -10.79 5.06 6.10
N ASN A 491 -9.74 5.86 5.97
CA ASN A 491 -8.39 5.46 6.34
C ASN A 491 -7.87 6.42 7.41
N GLY A 492 -7.25 5.86 8.43
CA GLY A 492 -6.59 6.61 9.49
C GLY A 492 -5.18 6.08 9.70
N GLU A 493 -4.20 6.95 9.68
CA GLU A 493 -2.79 6.66 9.92
C GLU A 493 -2.29 7.51 11.09
N LEU A 494 -1.54 6.88 11.97
CA LEU A 494 -0.86 7.52 13.09
C LEU A 494 0.59 7.07 13.10
N ASP A 495 1.50 8.02 13.20
CA ASP A 495 2.92 7.77 13.34
C ASP A 495 3.43 8.61 14.53
N TYR A 496 3.99 7.94 15.52
CA TYR A 496 4.46 8.58 16.73
C TYR A 496 5.89 8.19 17.02
N LYS A 497 6.77 9.16 16.88
CA LYS A 497 8.16 9.07 17.28
C LYS A 497 8.39 9.99 18.48
N ALA A 498 8.14 9.44 19.67
CA ALA A 498 8.22 10.22 20.92
C ALA A 498 9.64 10.68 21.26
N SER A 499 10.63 9.87 20.88
CA SER A 499 12.06 10.12 21.09
C SER A 499 12.83 9.17 20.15
N GLU A 500 14.15 9.16 20.26
CA GLU A 500 14.94 8.09 19.61
C GLU A 500 14.64 6.69 20.19
N ASP A 501 13.91 6.62 21.30
CA ASP A 501 13.64 5.38 22.04
C ASP A 501 12.29 4.73 21.71
N VAL A 502 11.34 5.45 21.10
CA VAL A 502 9.97 4.95 20.92
C VAL A 502 9.43 5.34 19.56
N ASP A 503 9.21 4.36 18.72
CA ASP A 503 8.50 4.48 17.45
C ASP A 503 7.21 3.66 17.51
N VAL A 504 6.07 4.28 17.22
CA VAL A 504 4.75 3.63 17.17
C VAL A 504 4.06 4.04 15.88
N PHE A 505 3.53 3.10 15.16
CA PHE A 505 2.67 3.38 14.02
C PHE A 505 1.35 2.62 14.13
N GLY A 506 0.31 3.16 13.53
CA GLY A 506 -0.99 2.53 13.44
C GLY A 506 -1.72 2.95 12.18
N GLN A 507 -2.42 2.00 11.59
CA GLN A 507 -3.27 2.23 10.42
C GLN A 507 -4.60 1.50 10.62
N VAL A 508 -5.69 2.21 10.36
CA VAL A 508 -7.03 1.64 10.34
C VAL A 508 -7.67 1.86 8.98
N ASP A 509 -8.21 0.82 8.39
CA ASP A 509 -8.96 0.82 7.15
C ASP A 509 -10.38 0.33 7.40
N ILE A 510 -11.36 1.15 7.05
CA ILE A 510 -12.79 0.82 7.09
C ILE A 510 -13.34 0.97 5.68
N LYS A 511 -13.90 -0.09 5.12
CA LYS A 511 -14.38 -0.10 3.74
C LYS A 511 -15.81 -0.65 3.65
N SER A 512 -16.58 -0.04 2.80
CA SER A 512 -17.90 -0.51 2.39
C SER A 512 -17.90 -0.71 0.88
N TYR A 513 -18.28 -1.88 0.46
CA TYR A 513 -18.29 -2.29 -0.93
C TYR A 513 -19.73 -2.34 -1.45
N ASN A 514 -19.97 -1.69 -2.57
CA ASN A 514 -21.22 -1.80 -3.33
C ASN A 514 -20.86 -2.36 -4.71
N MET A 515 -21.04 -3.66 -4.85
CA MET A 515 -20.67 -4.39 -6.06
C MET A 515 -21.71 -4.16 -7.16
N ALA A 516 -21.25 -4.18 -8.42
CA ALA A 516 -22.11 -3.94 -9.57
C ALA A 516 -22.92 -5.17 -9.98
N GLN A 517 -22.32 -6.36 -9.92
CA GLN A 517 -22.94 -7.62 -10.32
C GLN A 517 -22.79 -8.72 -9.26
N GLN A 518 -21.64 -8.76 -8.58
CA GLN A 518 -21.39 -9.73 -7.53
C GLN A 518 -22.21 -9.41 -6.28
N ALA A 519 -22.64 -10.43 -5.55
CA ALA A 519 -23.44 -10.25 -4.32
C ALA A 519 -22.62 -9.63 -3.18
N GLU A 520 -21.35 -9.99 -3.07
CA GLU A 520 -20.41 -9.52 -2.05
C GLU A 520 -19.03 -9.24 -2.65
N ALA A 521 -18.23 -8.52 -1.90
CA ALA A 521 -16.82 -8.30 -2.20
C ALA A 521 -15.98 -9.48 -1.70
N TRP A 522 -15.94 -10.55 -2.48
CA TRP A 522 -15.36 -11.83 -2.08
C TRP A 522 -13.92 -11.71 -1.57
N ASN A 523 -13.64 -12.31 -0.41
CA ASN A 523 -12.35 -12.32 0.27
C ASN A 523 -11.80 -10.93 0.66
N LEU A 524 -12.59 -9.86 0.60
CA LEU A 524 -12.18 -8.51 0.96
C LEU A 524 -12.70 -8.09 2.33
N PRO A 525 -11.83 -7.75 3.29
CA PRO A 525 -12.25 -7.32 4.61
C PRO A 525 -12.86 -5.92 4.59
N LYS A 526 -13.94 -5.73 5.36
CA LYS A 526 -14.56 -4.42 5.58
C LYS A 526 -13.84 -3.60 6.65
N PHE A 527 -13.05 -4.26 7.49
CA PHE A 527 -12.25 -3.63 8.55
C PHE A 527 -10.86 -4.25 8.64
N LYS A 528 -9.83 -3.42 8.79
CA LYS A 528 -8.48 -3.85 9.08
C LYS A 528 -7.79 -2.82 9.98
N LEU A 529 -7.07 -3.32 10.98
CA LEU A 529 -6.19 -2.54 11.83
C LEU A 529 -4.80 -3.14 11.76
N THR A 530 -3.80 -2.32 11.51
CA THR A 530 -2.40 -2.68 11.60
C THR A 530 -1.71 -1.72 12.55
N ALA A 531 -1.02 -2.22 13.54
CA ALA A 531 -0.24 -1.40 14.44
C ALA A 531 1.11 -2.05 14.71
N GLY A 532 2.10 -1.24 14.98
CA GLY A 532 3.43 -1.72 15.34
C GLY A 532 4.16 -0.73 16.22
N THR A 533 5.13 -1.25 16.95
CA THR A 533 5.99 -0.45 17.81
C THR A 533 7.42 -0.98 17.81
N VAL A 534 8.36 -0.07 17.91
CA VAL A 534 9.76 -0.36 18.21
C VAL A 534 10.16 0.44 19.43
N LEU A 535 10.66 -0.24 20.44
CA LEU A 535 11.07 0.34 21.72
C LEU A 535 12.58 0.08 21.91
N HIS A 536 13.37 1.13 21.88
CA HIS A 536 14.79 1.11 22.23
C HIS A 536 14.91 1.35 23.74
N ILE A 537 14.90 0.28 24.55
CA ILE A 537 14.95 0.41 26.01
C ILE A 537 16.27 1.02 26.46
N ASN A 538 17.33 0.64 25.78
CA ASN A 538 18.67 1.19 25.97
C ASN A 538 19.54 0.83 24.73
N SER A 539 20.80 1.19 24.73
CA SER A 539 21.72 0.90 23.61
C SER A 539 21.89 -0.59 23.27
N LYS A 540 21.37 -1.50 24.11
CA LYS A 540 21.53 -2.96 23.94
C LYS A 540 20.25 -3.71 23.67
N PHE A 541 19.09 -3.19 24.05
CA PHE A 541 17.80 -3.88 23.94
C PHE A 541 16.83 -3.12 23.07
N ASP A 542 16.44 -3.76 21.99
CA ASP A 542 15.36 -3.33 21.11
C ASP A 542 14.20 -4.33 21.23
N ILE A 543 12.99 -3.84 21.49
CA ILE A 543 11.77 -4.64 21.51
C ILE A 543 10.89 -4.15 20.36
N ASN A 544 10.36 -5.08 19.60
CA ASN A 544 9.39 -4.79 18.56
C ASN A 544 8.11 -5.57 18.79
N GLY A 545 6.99 -5.00 18.34
CA GLY A 545 5.69 -5.62 18.43
C GLY A 545 4.82 -5.22 17.24
N SER A 546 3.95 -6.10 16.82
CA SER A 546 2.96 -5.83 15.77
C SER A 546 1.65 -6.48 16.09
N LEU A 547 0.57 -5.80 15.73
CA LEU A 547 -0.81 -6.27 15.83
C LEU A 547 -1.47 -6.07 14.47
N VAL A 548 -2.06 -7.14 13.96
CA VAL A 548 -2.93 -7.10 12.79
C VAL A 548 -4.29 -7.63 13.18
N PHE A 549 -5.33 -6.84 12.99
CA PHE A 549 -6.71 -7.31 13.08
C PHE A 549 -7.35 -7.25 11.70
N ARG A 550 -7.97 -8.33 11.27
CA ARG A 550 -8.70 -8.44 10.01
C ARG A 550 -10.15 -8.83 10.30
N GLY A 551 -11.09 -8.05 9.77
CA GLY A 551 -12.51 -8.33 9.84
C GLY A 551 -12.88 -9.59 9.04
N ALA A 552 -14.05 -10.14 9.32
CA ALA A 552 -14.58 -11.29 8.59
C ALA A 552 -14.76 -10.97 7.10
N THR A 553 -14.63 -12.01 6.26
CA THR A 553 -14.83 -11.94 4.81
C THR A 553 -15.72 -13.09 4.35
N GLU A 554 -16.30 -12.93 3.18
CA GLU A 554 -17.14 -13.94 2.55
C GLU A 554 -16.42 -14.54 1.35
N ASP A 555 -16.59 -15.84 1.14
CA ASP A 555 -16.07 -16.58 -0.01
C ASP A 555 -17.18 -17.38 -0.69
N ILE A 556 -16.99 -17.70 -1.96
CA ILE A 556 -17.92 -18.43 -2.78
C ILE A 556 -17.16 -19.36 -3.75
N PRO A 557 -17.71 -20.55 -4.10
CA PRO A 557 -17.14 -21.37 -5.16
C PRO A 557 -17.13 -20.66 -6.52
N TYR A 558 -16.09 -20.86 -7.30
CA TYR A 558 -15.90 -20.26 -8.63
C TYR A 558 -17.07 -20.51 -9.58
N ALA A 559 -17.58 -21.73 -9.60
CA ALA A 559 -18.72 -22.09 -10.45
C ALA A 559 -19.98 -21.26 -10.14
N ASP A 560 -20.21 -20.96 -8.85
CA ASP A 560 -21.35 -20.17 -8.39
C ASP A 560 -21.12 -18.68 -8.64
N ALA A 561 -19.89 -18.21 -8.51
CA ALA A 561 -19.50 -16.84 -8.75
C ALA A 561 -19.66 -16.41 -10.24
N LEU A 562 -19.57 -17.37 -11.18
CA LEU A 562 -19.83 -17.11 -12.59
C LEU A 562 -21.31 -16.88 -12.90
N ASN A 563 -22.21 -17.25 -12.01
CA ASN A 563 -23.65 -17.10 -12.15
C ASN A 563 -24.25 -16.26 -11.00
N PRO A 564 -23.95 -14.94 -10.92
CA PRO A 564 -24.37 -14.11 -9.79
C PRO A 564 -25.90 -13.99 -9.62
N SER A 565 -26.68 -14.46 -10.60
CA SER A 565 -28.15 -14.57 -10.50
C SER A 565 -28.61 -15.76 -9.64
N ILE A 566 -27.76 -16.73 -9.38
CA ILE A 566 -28.04 -17.87 -8.51
C ILE A 566 -27.78 -17.44 -7.06
N LYS A 567 -28.81 -17.54 -6.24
CA LYS A 567 -28.66 -17.23 -4.81
C LYS A 567 -27.96 -18.40 -4.11
N VAL A 568 -26.67 -18.25 -3.89
CA VAL A 568 -25.83 -19.18 -3.12
C VAL A 568 -25.56 -18.58 -1.75
N THR A 569 -25.49 -19.42 -0.73
CA THR A 569 -25.08 -18.99 0.60
C THR A 569 -23.55 -18.90 0.63
N PRO A 570 -22.96 -17.74 0.89
CA PRO A 570 -21.51 -17.60 0.98
C PRO A 570 -21.00 -18.31 2.24
N THR A 571 -19.72 -18.66 2.21
CA THR A 571 -19.00 -19.18 3.37
C THR A 571 -18.26 -18.04 4.05
N THR A 572 -18.56 -17.80 5.32
CA THR A 572 -17.91 -16.76 6.11
C THR A 572 -16.55 -17.23 6.62
N ILE A 573 -15.53 -16.46 6.36
CA ILE A 573 -14.20 -16.57 6.95
C ILE A 573 -14.16 -15.65 8.17
N SER A 574 -13.96 -16.18 9.35
CA SER A 574 -14.01 -15.44 10.61
C SER A 574 -12.95 -14.35 10.69
N SER A 575 -13.26 -13.27 11.42
CA SER A 575 -12.27 -12.27 11.79
C SER A 575 -11.21 -12.86 12.72
N PHE A 576 -10.01 -12.30 12.66
CA PHE A 576 -8.91 -12.70 13.52
C PHE A 576 -8.03 -11.53 13.95
N ALA A 577 -7.26 -11.78 15.01
CA ALA A 577 -6.17 -10.90 15.46
C ALA A 577 -4.86 -11.70 15.48
N ASP A 578 -3.81 -11.14 14.92
CA ASP A 578 -2.45 -11.64 15.01
C ASP A 578 -1.61 -10.66 15.82
N LEU A 579 -1.04 -11.15 16.90
CA LEU A 579 -0.08 -10.41 17.72
C LEU A 579 1.26 -11.10 17.62
N SER A 580 2.26 -10.36 17.18
CA SER A 580 3.63 -10.84 17.01
C SER A 580 4.61 -9.87 17.63
N GLY A 581 5.80 -10.33 17.99
CA GLY A 581 6.81 -9.47 18.59
C GLY A 581 8.20 -10.10 18.62
N GLY A 582 9.16 -9.32 19.04
CA GLY A 582 10.53 -9.77 19.12
C GLY A 582 11.39 -8.92 20.05
N VAL A 583 12.52 -9.48 20.43
CA VAL A 583 13.55 -8.81 21.22
C VAL A 583 14.88 -9.05 20.53
N ASP A 584 15.60 -7.96 20.29
CA ASP A 584 16.99 -7.97 19.82
C ASP A 584 17.90 -7.48 20.96
N TYR A 585 18.88 -8.30 21.32
CA TYR A 585 19.87 -7.99 22.36
C TYR A 585 21.27 -7.88 21.74
N LYS A 586 21.88 -6.73 21.82
CA LYS A 586 23.26 -6.45 21.41
C LYS A 586 24.23 -6.82 22.53
N ALA A 587 24.71 -8.05 22.52
CA ALA A 587 25.66 -8.53 23.51
C ALA A 587 26.98 -7.76 23.44
N THR A 588 27.48 -7.50 22.25
CA THR A 588 28.62 -6.65 21.95
C THR A 588 28.36 -5.76 20.74
N SER A 589 29.30 -4.92 20.34
CA SER A 589 29.20 -4.14 19.09
C SER A 589 29.14 -5.01 17.83
N ARG A 590 29.52 -6.30 17.93
CA ARG A 590 29.56 -7.25 16.79
C ARG A 590 28.59 -8.41 16.92
N ILE A 591 28.16 -8.75 18.12
CA ILE A 591 27.34 -9.93 18.39
C ILE A 591 25.99 -9.49 18.93
N SER A 592 24.94 -9.94 18.29
CA SER A 592 23.55 -9.79 18.75
C SER A 592 22.87 -11.16 18.90
N VAL A 593 21.86 -11.21 19.74
CA VAL A 593 20.97 -12.37 19.92
C VAL A 593 19.55 -11.86 19.73
N PHE A 594 18.75 -12.57 18.98
CA PHE A 594 17.36 -12.20 18.79
C PHE A 594 16.41 -13.36 19.09
N VAL A 595 15.20 -12.99 19.52
CA VAL A 595 14.08 -13.91 19.67
C VAL A 595 12.86 -13.25 19.03
N LYS A 596 12.15 -13.98 18.19
CA LYS A 596 10.90 -13.55 17.55
C LYS A 596 9.77 -14.53 17.89
N VAL A 597 8.60 -14.01 18.14
CA VAL A 597 7.38 -14.79 18.45
C VAL A 597 6.28 -14.31 17.53
N ASN A 598 5.74 -15.22 16.75
CA ASN A 598 4.62 -14.96 15.84
C ASN A 598 3.36 -15.62 16.38
N ASN A 599 2.20 -15.02 16.10
CA ASN A 599 0.89 -15.48 16.55
C ASN A 599 0.88 -15.81 18.06
N ILE A 600 1.25 -14.83 18.90
CA ILE A 600 1.31 -14.95 20.37
C ILE A 600 -0.05 -15.40 20.95
N LEU A 601 -1.14 -15.01 20.31
CA LEU A 601 -2.49 -15.36 20.72
C LEU A 601 -2.84 -16.83 20.43
N ASN A 602 -2.01 -17.53 19.67
CA ASN A 602 -2.22 -18.89 19.18
C ASN A 602 -3.64 -19.11 18.60
N SER A 603 -4.14 -18.09 17.90
CA SER A 603 -5.44 -18.13 17.26
C SER A 603 -5.34 -18.80 15.89
N THR A 604 -6.41 -19.52 15.50
CA THR A 604 -6.51 -20.09 14.16
C THR A 604 -6.89 -18.97 13.18
N ASN A 605 -5.89 -18.26 12.71
CA ASN A 605 -6.08 -17.19 11.74
C ASN A 605 -6.29 -17.80 10.35
N GLN A 606 -7.20 -17.25 9.59
CA GLN A 606 -7.49 -17.73 8.25
C GLN A 606 -7.76 -16.56 7.33
N SER A 607 -6.86 -16.34 6.39
CA SER A 607 -7.01 -15.28 5.40
C SER A 607 -7.79 -15.72 4.17
N TYR A 608 -7.72 -17.01 3.85
CA TYR A 608 -8.39 -17.65 2.72
C TYR A 608 -9.07 -18.93 3.19
N LEU A 609 -10.22 -19.25 2.61
CA LEU A 609 -11.03 -20.41 3.01
C LEU A 609 -10.20 -21.70 2.97
N TYR A 610 -10.20 -22.42 4.11
CA TYR A 610 -9.44 -23.65 4.38
C TYR A 610 -7.92 -23.49 4.45
N TYR A 611 -7.40 -22.28 4.48
CA TYR A 611 -5.98 -22.00 4.67
C TYR A 611 -5.74 -21.36 6.03
N PRO A 612 -5.77 -22.14 7.13
CA PRO A 612 -5.35 -21.60 8.41
C PRO A 612 -3.85 -21.25 8.34
N ASP A 613 -3.54 -20.14 8.94
CA ASP A 613 -2.16 -19.68 9.05
C ASP A 613 -1.41 -20.52 10.11
N TYR A 614 -0.12 -20.26 10.19
CA TYR A 614 0.72 -20.94 11.19
C TYR A 614 0.30 -20.56 12.60
N GLY A 615 0.23 -21.52 13.50
CA GLY A 615 -0.03 -21.32 14.92
C GLY A 615 1.09 -20.55 15.62
N PHE A 616 1.12 -20.62 16.95
CA PHE A 616 2.20 -20.01 17.74
C PHE A 616 3.57 -20.48 17.27
N ASN A 617 4.44 -19.53 16.92
CA ASN A 617 5.80 -19.81 16.46
C ASN A 617 6.79 -18.95 17.21
N ILE A 618 7.80 -19.60 17.82
CA ILE A 618 8.95 -18.94 18.43
C ILE A 618 10.23 -19.37 17.74
N PHE A 619 11.04 -18.41 17.33
CA PHE A 619 12.36 -18.67 16.80
C PHE A 619 13.35 -17.61 17.25
N GLY A 620 14.62 -17.99 17.30
CA GLY A 620 15.67 -17.08 17.72
C GLY A 620 17.00 -17.49 17.14
N GLY A 621 17.96 -16.63 17.31
CA GLY A 621 19.26 -16.85 16.70
C GLY A 621 20.29 -15.82 17.09
N VAL A 622 21.37 -15.82 16.35
CA VAL A 622 22.51 -14.94 16.56
C VAL A 622 22.82 -14.13 15.31
N GLY A 623 23.26 -12.91 15.52
CA GLY A 623 23.77 -12.02 14.49
C GLY A 623 25.25 -11.70 14.75
N PHE A 624 26.01 -11.58 13.68
CA PHE A 624 27.40 -11.17 13.71
C PHE A 624 27.65 -10.06 12.69
N ALA A 625 28.15 -8.92 13.17
CA ALA A 625 28.56 -7.78 12.36
C ALA A 625 30.09 -7.72 12.23
N PHE A 626 30.62 -7.41 11.01
CA PHE A 626 32.05 -7.41 10.72
C PHE A 626 32.50 -6.30 9.78
#